data_fa0a2efee382afe3382b0c323de1f44d
#
_entry.id   fa0a2efee382afe3382b0c323de1f44d
#
_cell.length_a   1.000
_cell.length_b   1.000
_cell.length_c   1.000
_cell.angle_alpha   90.00
_cell.angle_beta   90.00
_cell.angle_gamma   90.00
#
_symmetry.space_group_name_H-M   'P 1'
#
loop_
_entity.id
_entity.type
_entity.pdbx_description
1 polymer ?
#
loop_
_entity_poly.entity_id
_entity_poly.type
_entity_poly.pdbx_seq_one_letter_code
_entity_poly.pdbx_strand_id
1 'polypeptide(L)'
;YVFFYAEDSVGNRPPWAEAKYDMASDNKCGKNAYPVPVNGKEVCVDAYEYPNIADEPPKDMFSQEEAANLCAKEGKHLCSIDEWQAACRGKDKTRYSYGDSYKQNKCNTNTKADKRSGRKDQCRSWYGMYDMNGNLWEWTSSASKDHPNMFLVAGGAWNTNNASKCTESKFSFYPQNQYPSVGFRCCR
;
A
#
# COMPACT_ATOMS: atom_id res chain seq x y z
N TYR A 1 20.42 -2.33 -17.53
CA TYR A 1 19.66 -2.73 -18.71
C TYR A 1 18.32 -2.00 -18.69
N VAL A 2 18.07 -1.15 -19.70
CA VAL A 2 16.78 -0.47 -19.89
C VAL A 2 15.92 -1.45 -20.70
N PHE A 3 14.87 -1.99 -20.10
CA PHE A 3 13.91 -2.80 -20.82
C PHE A 3 12.81 -1.91 -21.38
N PHE A 4 12.71 -1.85 -22.69
CA PHE A 4 11.56 -1.26 -23.36
C PHE A 4 10.40 -2.26 -23.29
N TYR A 5 9.25 -1.79 -22.85
CA TYR A 5 8.03 -2.58 -22.90
C TYR A 5 7.53 -2.67 -24.35
N ALA A 6 7.31 -3.87 -24.83
CA ALA A 6 6.46 -4.08 -25.98
C ALA A 6 5.00 -4.11 -25.47
N GLU A 7 4.26 -3.06 -25.69
CA GLU A 7 2.80 -3.09 -25.66
C GLU A 7 2.33 -3.62 -27.01
N ASP A 8 1.32 -4.51 -27.01
CA ASP A 8 0.68 -4.84 -28.28
C ASP A 8 -0.11 -3.61 -28.78
N SER A 9 -0.53 -3.63 -30.05
CA SER A 9 -1.25 -2.54 -30.71
C SER A 9 -2.61 -2.17 -30.07
N VAL A 10 -3.01 -2.86 -29.01
CA VAL A 10 -4.25 -2.64 -28.23
C VAL A 10 -3.96 -2.42 -26.73
N GLY A 11 -2.70 -2.24 -26.34
CA GLY A 11 -2.34 -1.88 -24.95
C GLY A 11 -2.38 -3.05 -23.96
N ASN A 12 -2.47 -4.30 -24.40
CA ASN A 12 -2.42 -5.45 -23.51
C ASN A 12 -0.97 -5.83 -23.19
N ARG A 13 -0.73 -6.15 -21.94
CA ARG A 13 0.54 -6.74 -21.50
C ARG A 13 0.47 -8.27 -21.61
N PRO A 14 1.50 -8.91 -22.14
CA PRO A 14 1.58 -10.36 -22.05
C PRO A 14 1.54 -10.79 -20.58
N PRO A 15 0.84 -11.89 -20.23
CA PRO A 15 0.73 -12.38 -18.85
C PRO A 15 2.06 -12.72 -18.17
N TRP A 16 3.16 -12.83 -18.95
CA TRP A 16 4.51 -13.18 -18.52
C TRP A 16 5.51 -12.02 -18.59
N ALA A 17 5.07 -10.83 -18.98
CA ALA A 17 5.90 -9.63 -18.86
C ALA A 17 5.99 -9.23 -17.39
N GLU A 18 6.60 -10.09 -16.58
CA GLU A 18 7.26 -9.65 -15.36
C GLU A 18 8.34 -8.67 -15.79
N ALA A 19 8.09 -7.40 -15.59
CA ALA A 19 9.16 -6.45 -15.51
C ALA A 19 10.03 -6.89 -14.32
N LYS A 20 11.02 -7.72 -14.57
CA LYS A 20 12.18 -7.80 -13.69
C LYS A 20 12.88 -6.44 -13.84
N TYR A 21 12.35 -5.48 -13.13
CA TYR A 21 13.10 -4.29 -12.84
C TYR A 21 14.26 -4.80 -12.01
N ASP A 22 15.45 -4.84 -12.62
CA ASP A 22 16.67 -5.21 -11.90
C ASP A 22 17.01 -4.04 -10.97
N MET A 23 16.44 -4.10 -9.77
CA MET A 23 16.48 -3.08 -8.73
C MET A 23 17.82 -3.09 -7.98
N ALA A 24 18.82 -3.80 -8.50
CA ALA A 24 20.02 -4.08 -7.72
C ALA A 24 21.08 -2.97 -7.76
N SER A 25 21.04 -2.03 -8.71
CA SER A 25 22.17 -1.11 -8.84
C SER A 25 21.95 0.33 -8.39
N ASP A 26 20.70 0.85 -8.32
CA ASP A 26 20.46 2.26 -7.95
C ASP A 26 19.10 2.52 -7.27
N ASN A 27 18.59 1.58 -6.47
CA ASN A 27 17.36 1.84 -5.74
C ASN A 27 17.63 2.79 -4.56
N LYS A 28 17.55 4.09 -4.84
CA LYS A 28 17.67 5.15 -3.82
C LYS A 28 16.67 5.03 -2.68
N CYS A 29 15.62 4.24 -2.86
CA CYS A 29 14.62 3.98 -1.84
C CYS A 29 15.04 2.90 -0.82
N GLY A 30 16.07 2.11 -1.14
CA GLY A 30 16.52 1.03 -0.29
C GLY A 30 15.72 -0.27 -0.48
N LYS A 31 15.97 -1.25 0.38
CA LYS A 31 15.36 -2.58 0.27
C LYS A 31 13.84 -2.51 0.48
N ASN A 32 13.10 -3.20 -0.38
CA ASN A 32 11.65 -3.30 -0.32
C ASN A 32 10.94 -1.93 -0.24
N ALA A 33 11.43 -0.92 -0.93
CA ALA A 33 10.76 0.36 -1.08
C ALA A 33 10.93 0.86 -2.51
N TYR A 34 9.94 1.53 -3.05
CA TYR A 34 9.94 1.95 -4.45
C TYR A 34 9.54 3.42 -4.61
N PRO A 35 10.08 4.08 -5.64
CA PRO A 35 9.75 5.47 -5.91
C PRO A 35 8.33 5.61 -6.49
N VAL A 36 7.59 6.54 -5.94
CA VAL A 36 6.23 6.90 -6.35
C VAL A 36 6.16 8.40 -6.57
N PRO A 37 5.69 8.88 -7.72
CA PRO A 37 5.46 10.30 -7.96
C PRO A 37 4.22 10.79 -7.20
N VAL A 38 4.42 11.76 -6.32
CA VAL A 38 3.37 12.36 -5.48
C VAL A 38 3.48 13.89 -5.58
N ASN A 39 2.47 14.55 -6.12
CA ASN A 39 2.42 16.02 -6.20
C ASN A 39 3.70 16.67 -6.77
N GLY A 40 4.27 16.08 -7.83
CA GLY A 40 5.49 16.58 -8.50
C GLY A 40 6.81 16.25 -7.77
N LYS A 41 6.77 15.51 -6.69
CA LYS A 41 7.92 14.98 -5.96
C LYS A 41 7.95 13.47 -6.05
N GLU A 42 9.10 12.88 -5.83
CA GLU A 42 9.24 11.44 -5.71
C GLU A 42 9.37 11.06 -4.24
N VAL A 43 8.55 10.11 -3.82
CA VAL A 43 8.48 9.58 -2.46
C VAL A 43 8.80 8.09 -2.50
N CYS A 44 9.67 7.62 -1.64
CA CYS A 44 9.91 6.20 -1.47
C CYS A 44 8.82 5.61 -0.56
N VAL A 45 8.11 4.60 -1.04
CA VAL A 45 7.03 3.93 -0.31
C VAL A 45 7.41 2.48 -0.06
N ASP A 46 7.25 2.01 1.16
CA ASP A 46 7.50 0.61 1.54
C ASP A 46 6.59 -0.33 0.73
N ALA A 47 7.18 -1.40 0.23
CA ALA A 47 6.49 -2.36 -0.64
C ALA A 47 5.44 -3.19 0.10
N TYR A 48 5.69 -3.45 1.37
CA TYR A 48 4.85 -4.28 2.25
C TYR A 48 4.39 -3.46 3.45
N GLU A 49 3.35 -3.96 4.13
CA GLU A 49 2.98 -3.51 5.46
C GLU A 49 4.15 -3.69 6.44
N TYR A 50 4.20 -2.87 7.50
CA TYR A 50 5.25 -2.99 8.52
C TYR A 50 5.35 -4.43 9.07
N PRO A 51 6.54 -5.01 9.20
CA PRO A 51 7.87 -4.40 9.16
C PRO A 51 8.53 -4.33 7.77
N ASN A 52 7.78 -4.32 6.68
CA ASN A 52 8.26 -4.24 5.31
C ASN A 52 9.13 -5.44 4.89
N ILE A 53 8.73 -6.62 5.28
CA ILE A 53 9.44 -7.87 4.97
C ILE A 53 8.47 -8.80 4.22
N ALA A 54 8.90 -9.22 3.02
CA ALA A 54 8.14 -10.19 2.23
C ALA A 54 7.97 -11.51 2.98
N ASP A 55 6.76 -12.09 2.88
CA ASP A 55 6.41 -13.36 3.50
C ASP A 55 6.52 -13.40 5.03
N GLU A 56 6.48 -12.24 5.68
CA GLU A 56 6.35 -12.11 7.13
C GLU A 56 4.94 -11.67 7.52
N PRO A 57 4.45 -12.05 8.71
CA PRO A 57 3.18 -11.51 9.20
C PRO A 57 3.28 -9.99 9.35
N PRO A 58 2.33 -9.24 8.78
CA PRO A 58 2.26 -7.81 9.06
C PRO A 58 1.95 -7.60 10.53
N LYS A 59 2.27 -6.43 11.04
CA LYS A 59 2.04 -6.10 12.45
C LYS A 59 0.89 -5.14 12.60
N ASP A 60 -0.03 -5.45 13.48
CA ASP A 60 -1.17 -4.64 13.85
C ASP A 60 -1.14 -4.23 15.34
N MET A 61 -2.23 -3.74 15.88
CA MET A 61 -2.37 -3.33 17.28
C MET A 61 -1.40 -2.20 17.69
N PHE A 62 -1.14 -1.27 16.80
CA PHE A 62 -0.45 -0.02 17.09
C PHE A 62 -1.42 1.15 17.09
N SER A 63 -1.20 2.11 17.99
CA SER A 63 -1.77 3.45 17.85
C SER A 63 -1.14 4.18 16.65
N GLN A 64 -1.79 5.22 16.18
CA GLN A 64 -1.24 6.02 15.07
C GLN A 64 0.11 6.65 15.43
N GLU A 65 0.27 7.11 16.68
CA GLU A 65 1.51 7.68 17.18
C GLU A 65 2.64 6.64 17.26
N GLU A 66 2.34 5.42 17.75
CA GLU A 66 3.31 4.33 17.78
C GLU A 66 3.77 3.98 16.37
N ALA A 67 2.84 3.89 15.40
CA ALA A 67 3.15 3.65 13.99
C ALA A 67 4.07 4.74 13.42
N ALA A 68 3.75 6.03 13.67
CA ALA A 68 4.58 7.15 13.24
C ALA A 68 5.99 7.10 13.84
N ASN A 69 6.09 6.78 15.14
CA ASN A 69 7.37 6.68 15.85
C ASN A 69 8.22 5.50 15.33
N LEU A 70 7.59 4.38 14.94
CA LEU A 70 8.29 3.24 14.36
C LEU A 70 8.87 3.59 12.99
N CYS A 71 8.11 4.29 12.13
CA CYS A 71 8.64 4.80 10.87
C CYS A 71 9.80 5.79 11.10
N ALA A 72 9.66 6.70 12.06
CA ALA A 72 10.69 7.70 12.37
C ALA A 72 12.02 7.05 12.84
N LYS A 73 11.97 5.95 13.59
CA LYS A 73 13.16 5.20 13.98
C LYS A 73 13.94 4.62 12.81
N GLU A 74 13.27 4.42 11.67
CA GLU A 74 13.90 3.96 10.42
C GLU A 74 14.31 5.12 9.49
N GLY A 75 14.23 6.37 9.95
CA GLY A 75 14.48 7.56 9.12
C GLY A 75 13.42 7.78 8.05
N LYS A 76 12.22 7.31 8.30
CA LYS A 76 11.03 7.40 7.46
C LYS A 76 9.92 8.18 8.19
N HIS A 77 8.79 8.36 7.53
CA HIS A 77 7.56 8.88 8.15
C HIS A 77 6.39 7.94 7.85
N LEU A 78 5.35 7.99 8.66
CA LEU A 78 4.10 7.31 8.37
C LEU A 78 3.49 7.93 7.11
N CYS A 79 3.18 7.13 6.10
CA CYS A 79 2.67 7.65 4.82
C CYS A 79 1.45 8.54 5.02
N SER A 80 1.39 9.67 4.35
CA SER A 80 0.16 10.45 4.22
C SER A 80 -0.85 9.74 3.33
N ILE A 81 -2.11 10.17 3.38
CA ILE A 81 -3.16 9.58 2.52
C ILE A 81 -2.85 9.81 1.04
N ASP A 82 -2.26 10.94 0.67
CA ASP A 82 -1.90 11.25 -0.71
C ASP A 82 -0.78 10.32 -1.23
N GLU A 83 0.26 10.08 -0.42
CA GLU A 83 1.34 9.15 -0.73
C GLU A 83 0.82 7.73 -0.86
N TRP A 84 0.01 7.31 0.12
CA TRP A 84 -0.60 6.00 0.12
C TRP A 84 -1.50 5.78 -1.11
N GLN A 85 -2.36 6.73 -1.42
CA GLN A 85 -3.27 6.66 -2.57
C GLN A 85 -2.51 6.67 -3.89
N ALA A 86 -1.47 7.47 -4.03
CA ALA A 86 -0.63 7.49 -5.23
C ALA A 86 0.03 6.12 -5.45
N ALA A 87 0.59 5.53 -4.38
CA ALA A 87 1.20 4.21 -4.41
C ALA A 87 0.20 3.09 -4.79
N CYS A 88 -1.01 3.16 -4.23
CA CYS A 88 -2.07 2.18 -4.49
C CYS A 88 -2.62 2.29 -5.92
N ARG A 89 -2.97 3.49 -6.36
CA ARG A 89 -3.68 3.76 -7.62
C ARG A 89 -2.81 3.61 -8.86
N GLY A 90 -1.49 3.73 -8.69
CA GLY A 90 -0.56 3.69 -9.81
C GLY A 90 -0.73 4.85 -10.80
N LYS A 91 -0.01 4.77 -11.92
CA LYS A 91 -0.04 5.80 -12.97
C LYS A 91 -1.42 5.99 -13.61
N ASP A 92 -2.20 4.92 -13.69
CA ASP A 92 -3.52 4.89 -14.35
C ASP A 92 -4.65 5.33 -13.41
N LYS A 93 -4.31 5.69 -12.17
CA LYS A 93 -5.23 6.18 -11.13
C LYS A 93 -6.42 5.26 -10.88
N THR A 94 -6.21 3.95 -10.91
CA THR A 94 -7.24 2.94 -10.77
C THR A 94 -7.90 2.93 -9.38
N ARG A 95 -9.07 2.29 -9.27
CA ARG A 95 -9.80 2.16 -7.99
C ARG A 95 -9.17 1.16 -7.04
N TYR A 96 -8.54 0.12 -7.57
CA TYR A 96 -7.81 -0.91 -6.81
C TYR A 96 -6.39 -0.97 -7.34
N SER A 97 -5.48 -1.50 -6.59
CA SER A 97 -4.08 -1.65 -6.99
C SER A 97 -3.88 -2.45 -8.29
N TYR A 98 -4.87 -3.25 -8.65
CA TYR A 98 -4.89 -4.15 -9.79
C TYR A 98 -5.90 -3.76 -10.90
N GLY A 99 -6.55 -2.61 -10.84
CA GLY A 99 -7.50 -2.12 -11.86
C GLY A 99 -8.76 -1.48 -11.29
N ASP A 100 -9.78 -1.24 -12.12
CA ASP A 100 -10.96 -0.47 -11.74
C ASP A 100 -12.13 -1.28 -11.18
N SER A 101 -12.11 -2.59 -11.35
CA SER A 101 -13.19 -3.48 -10.90
C SER A 101 -12.73 -4.37 -9.76
N TYR A 102 -13.57 -4.49 -8.73
CA TYR A 102 -13.32 -5.45 -7.65
C TYR A 102 -13.25 -6.87 -8.22
N LYS A 103 -12.19 -7.58 -7.84
CA LYS A 103 -12.00 -8.99 -8.18
C LYS A 103 -11.75 -9.78 -6.90
N GLN A 104 -12.71 -10.62 -6.56
CA GLN A 104 -12.59 -11.51 -5.42
C GLN A 104 -11.30 -12.37 -5.55
N ASN A 105 -10.67 -12.64 -4.44
CA ASN A 105 -9.43 -13.41 -4.32
C ASN A 105 -8.15 -12.78 -4.91
N LYS A 106 -8.21 -11.63 -5.57
CA LYS A 106 -6.99 -10.90 -5.99
C LYS A 106 -6.16 -10.50 -4.78
N CYS A 107 -6.81 -9.87 -3.81
CA CYS A 107 -6.24 -9.46 -2.54
C CYS A 107 -6.84 -10.25 -1.37
N ASN A 108 -6.30 -10.10 -0.19
CA ASN A 108 -6.82 -10.71 1.02
C ASN A 108 -8.00 -9.89 1.56
N THR A 109 -9.15 -10.05 0.93
CA THR A 109 -10.42 -9.39 1.26
C THR A 109 -11.51 -10.42 1.44
N ASN A 110 -12.49 -10.13 2.30
CA ASN A 110 -13.60 -11.03 2.61
C ASN A 110 -13.13 -12.43 3.07
N THR A 111 -12.14 -12.46 3.93
CA THR A 111 -11.55 -13.68 4.52
C THR A 111 -11.70 -13.68 6.04
N LYS A 112 -11.08 -14.62 6.73
CA LYS A 112 -11.21 -14.79 8.19
C LYS A 112 -10.02 -14.28 8.99
N ALA A 113 -8.91 -13.97 8.32
CA ALA A 113 -7.68 -13.52 8.95
C ALA A 113 -6.76 -12.81 7.95
N ASP A 114 -5.80 -12.05 8.46
CA ASP A 114 -4.66 -11.52 7.72
C ASP A 114 -3.79 -12.65 7.14
N LYS A 115 -2.92 -12.28 6.25
CA LYS A 115 -1.92 -13.16 5.63
C LYS A 115 -0.56 -12.52 5.71
N ARG A 116 0.47 -13.34 5.58
CA ARG A 116 1.84 -12.84 5.41
C ARG A 116 1.90 -11.90 4.22
N SER A 117 2.61 -10.78 4.38
CA SER A 117 2.69 -9.72 3.38
C SER A 117 3.23 -10.22 2.04
N GLY A 118 2.58 -9.85 0.95
CA GLY A 118 2.94 -10.26 -0.40
C GLY A 118 2.47 -11.67 -0.81
N ARG A 119 1.76 -12.41 0.04
CA ARG A 119 1.26 -13.76 -0.28
C ARG A 119 0.21 -13.79 -1.40
N LYS A 120 -0.40 -12.66 -1.66
CA LYS A 120 -1.28 -12.46 -2.81
C LYS A 120 -0.50 -11.74 -3.91
N ASP A 121 0.27 -12.49 -4.70
CA ASP A 121 1.15 -11.99 -5.77
C ASP A 121 0.44 -11.06 -6.76
N GLN A 122 -0.85 -11.29 -7.00
CA GLN A 122 -1.70 -10.45 -7.84
C GLN A 122 -2.26 -9.19 -7.13
N CYS A 123 -2.09 -9.09 -5.80
CA CYS A 123 -2.45 -7.91 -5.03
C CYS A 123 -1.28 -6.91 -5.01
N ARG A 124 -0.91 -6.45 -6.18
CA ARG A 124 0.27 -5.59 -6.37
C ARG A 124 -0.11 -4.36 -7.17
N SER A 125 0.34 -3.20 -6.72
CA SER A 125 0.13 -1.95 -7.45
C SER A 125 1.12 -1.80 -8.60
N TRP A 126 0.87 -0.82 -9.47
CA TRP A 126 1.76 -0.48 -10.57
C TRP A 126 3.21 -0.25 -10.13
N TYR A 127 3.38 0.45 -9.00
CA TYR A 127 4.70 0.78 -8.45
C TYR A 127 5.32 -0.34 -7.61
N GLY A 128 4.63 -1.47 -7.45
CA GLY A 128 5.20 -2.64 -6.78
C GLY A 128 4.79 -2.85 -5.33
N MET A 129 3.89 -2.03 -4.78
CA MET A 129 3.40 -2.20 -3.42
C MET A 129 2.39 -3.33 -3.36
N TYR A 130 2.54 -4.18 -2.35
CA TYR A 130 1.64 -5.30 -2.07
C TYR A 130 0.61 -4.94 -1.01
N ASP A 131 -0.50 -5.68 -1.03
CA ASP A 131 -1.57 -5.69 -0.03
C ASP A 131 -2.24 -4.32 0.20
N MET A 132 -2.13 -3.41 -0.78
CA MET A 132 -2.77 -2.09 -0.75
C MET A 132 -4.31 -2.15 -0.73
N ASN A 133 -4.89 -3.34 -0.87
CA ASN A 133 -6.34 -3.58 -0.80
C ASN A 133 -6.60 -4.83 0.06
N GLY A 134 -7.13 -4.66 1.24
CA GLY A 134 -7.34 -5.76 2.19
C GLY A 134 -6.10 -6.01 3.05
N ASN A 135 -5.99 -7.17 3.60
CA ASN A 135 -5.03 -7.62 4.59
C ASN A 135 -5.16 -6.83 5.90
N LEU A 136 -4.50 -5.71 6.08
CA LEU A 136 -4.73 -4.80 7.20
C LEU A 136 -5.19 -3.42 6.70
N TRP A 137 -6.05 -2.74 7.45
CA TRP A 137 -6.18 -1.30 7.36
C TRP A 137 -4.84 -0.67 7.68
N GLU A 138 -4.51 0.43 7.05
CA GLU A 138 -3.24 1.10 7.27
C GLU A 138 -3.44 2.50 7.82
N TRP A 139 -2.85 2.78 8.98
CA TRP A 139 -2.74 4.13 9.51
C TRP A 139 -2.07 5.06 8.51
N THR A 140 -2.55 6.29 8.44
CA THR A 140 -1.87 7.37 7.73
C THR A 140 -1.53 8.53 8.67
N SER A 141 -0.66 9.43 8.23
CA SER A 141 -0.36 10.67 8.95
C SER A 141 -1.41 11.77 8.73
N SER A 142 -2.46 11.49 7.94
CA SER A 142 -3.47 12.47 7.56
C SER A 142 -4.64 12.47 8.53
N ALA A 143 -4.93 13.63 9.11
CA ALA A 143 -6.13 13.80 9.92
C ALA A 143 -7.40 13.75 9.07
N SER A 144 -8.48 13.25 9.65
CA SER A 144 -9.79 13.28 9.03
C SER A 144 -10.35 14.70 8.98
N LYS A 145 -10.90 15.09 7.84
CA LYS A 145 -11.60 16.38 7.69
C LYS A 145 -13.03 16.31 8.22
N ASP A 146 -13.63 15.12 8.17
CA ASP A 146 -15.03 14.92 8.53
C ASP A 146 -15.21 14.56 10.00
N HIS A 147 -14.17 14.02 10.64
CA HIS A 147 -14.20 13.59 12.03
C HIS A 147 -13.04 14.20 12.83
N PRO A 148 -13.30 15.26 13.62
CA PRO A 148 -12.28 15.88 14.46
C PRO A 148 -11.59 14.86 15.38
N ASN A 149 -10.29 15.01 15.58
CA ASN A 149 -9.44 14.14 16.41
C ASN A 149 -9.29 12.68 15.90
N MET A 150 -9.69 12.39 14.67
CA MET A 150 -9.45 11.10 14.04
C MET A 150 -8.43 11.21 12.91
N PHE A 151 -7.73 10.11 12.63
CA PHE A 151 -6.82 9.99 11.49
C PHE A 151 -7.36 8.99 10.48
N LEU A 152 -7.07 9.26 9.21
CA LEU A 152 -7.51 8.42 8.12
C LEU A 152 -6.77 7.08 8.14
N VAL A 153 -7.52 6.03 7.84
CA VAL A 153 -6.99 4.69 7.53
C VAL A 153 -7.33 4.32 6.10
N ALA A 154 -6.51 3.51 5.47
CA ALA A 154 -6.63 3.20 4.06
C ALA A 154 -6.59 1.68 3.77
N GLY A 155 -7.03 1.27 2.59
CA GLY A 155 -6.86 -0.07 2.05
C GLY A 155 -7.91 -1.10 2.40
N GLY A 156 -8.57 -0.98 3.53
CA GLY A 156 -9.42 -2.05 4.05
C GLY A 156 -8.59 -3.17 4.69
N ALA A 157 -9.25 -4.11 5.35
CA ALA A 157 -8.61 -5.26 5.96
C ALA A 157 -9.13 -6.58 5.38
N TRP A 158 -8.62 -7.69 5.87
CA TRP A 158 -9.02 -9.04 5.47
C TRP A 158 -10.52 -9.30 5.56
N ASN A 159 -11.25 -8.63 6.44
CA ASN A 159 -12.70 -8.75 6.62
C ASN A 159 -13.52 -7.73 5.80
N THR A 160 -12.89 -6.87 5.02
CA THR A 160 -13.57 -5.96 4.10
C THR A 160 -13.74 -6.57 2.71
N ASN A 161 -14.58 -5.98 1.88
CA ASN A 161 -14.86 -6.45 0.53
C ASN A 161 -14.54 -5.36 -0.51
N ASN A 162 -15.48 -5.04 -1.38
CA ASN A 162 -15.35 -4.02 -2.41
C ASN A 162 -15.13 -2.58 -1.88
N ALA A 163 -15.23 -2.35 -0.57
CA ALA A 163 -14.87 -1.10 0.08
C ALA A 163 -13.36 -0.89 0.23
N SER A 164 -12.55 -1.93 0.04
CA SER A 164 -11.09 -1.86 0.07
C SER A 164 -10.51 -1.15 -1.16
N LYS A 165 -10.91 0.10 -1.42
CA LYS A 165 -10.50 0.87 -2.61
C LYS A 165 -9.31 1.76 -2.31
N CYS A 166 -8.44 1.95 -3.31
CA CYS A 166 -7.37 2.95 -3.25
C CYS A 166 -7.90 4.39 -3.11
N THR A 167 -9.12 4.64 -3.55
CA THR A 167 -9.75 5.97 -3.53
C THR A 167 -10.55 6.25 -2.26
N GLU A 168 -10.72 5.26 -1.38
CA GLU A 168 -11.54 5.42 -0.19
C GLU A 168 -10.74 6.12 0.91
N SER A 169 -11.20 7.28 1.33
CA SER A 169 -10.57 8.09 2.38
C SER A 169 -11.57 8.51 3.47
N LYS A 170 -12.69 7.78 3.59
CA LYS A 170 -13.74 8.12 4.56
C LYS A 170 -13.53 7.47 5.92
N PHE A 171 -12.76 6.38 5.95
CA PHE A 171 -12.54 5.64 7.19
C PHE A 171 -11.48 6.34 8.02
N SER A 172 -11.82 6.58 9.28
CA SER A 172 -10.94 7.22 10.25
C SER A 172 -11.15 6.63 11.63
N PHE A 173 -10.09 6.59 12.41
CA PHE A 173 -10.08 6.01 13.75
C PHE A 173 -9.45 6.97 14.74
N TYR A 174 -9.73 6.78 16.02
CA TYR A 174 -9.09 7.54 17.09
C TYR A 174 -7.63 7.13 17.23
N PRO A 175 -6.69 8.08 17.13
CA PRO A 175 -5.25 7.79 17.00
C PRO A 175 -4.63 7.14 18.24
N GLN A 176 -5.21 7.33 19.41
CA GLN A 176 -4.71 6.76 20.67
C GLN A 176 -5.09 5.29 20.87
N ASN A 177 -6.04 4.78 20.07
CA ASN A 177 -6.51 3.42 20.20
C ASN A 177 -5.66 2.46 19.34
N GLN A 178 -5.55 1.25 19.83
CA GLN A 178 -4.97 0.12 19.10
C GLN A 178 -6.12 -0.75 18.60
N TYR A 179 -6.12 -1.05 17.32
CA TYR A 179 -7.18 -1.82 16.68
C TYR A 179 -6.62 -3.11 16.09
N PRO A 180 -7.27 -4.26 16.30
CA PRO A 180 -6.96 -5.46 15.54
C PRO A 180 -7.23 -5.21 14.05
N SER A 181 -6.40 -5.76 13.20
CA SER A 181 -6.43 -5.57 11.74
C SER A 181 -6.15 -4.13 11.25
N VAL A 182 -5.48 -3.30 12.05
CA VAL A 182 -4.93 -2.00 11.63
C VAL A 182 -3.42 -2.00 11.83
N GLY A 183 -2.69 -2.02 10.73
CA GLY A 183 -1.25 -1.86 10.66
C GLY A 183 -0.87 -0.53 10.02
N PHE A 184 0.27 -0.50 9.31
CA PHE A 184 0.76 0.70 8.62
C PHE A 184 1.89 0.35 7.64
N ARG A 185 2.28 1.32 6.81
CA ARG A 185 3.53 1.31 6.04
C ARG A 185 4.21 2.66 6.12
N CYS A 186 5.53 2.68 5.88
CA CYS A 186 6.33 3.88 5.97
C CYS A 186 6.68 4.43 4.58
N CYS A 187 6.91 5.76 4.55
CA CYS A 187 7.31 6.55 3.39
C CYS A 187 8.55 7.40 3.71
N ARG A 188 9.30 7.81 2.68
CA ARG A 188 10.49 8.66 2.82
C ARG A 188 10.65 9.58 1.63
#